data_a00e23319426da89a4b4b2571f4abaf0
#
_entry.id   a00e23319426da89a4b4b2571f4abaf0
#
_cell.length_a   1.000
_cell.length_b   1.000
_cell.length_c   1.000
_cell.angle_alpha   90.00
_cell.angle_beta   90.00
_cell.angle_gamma   90.00
#
_symmetry.space_group_name_H-M   'P 1'
#
loop_
_entity.id
_entity.type
_entity.pdbx_description
1 polymer ?
#
loop_
_entity_poly.entity_id
_entity_poly.type
_entity_poly.pdbx_seq_one_letter_code
_entity_poly.pdbx_strand_id
1 'polypeptide(L)'
;MKLLLTVACVFVFVARAQGQIQVELKFKRLQYIAYEPVVATLGITNLAGRDVDLHDAEGQPWFGLEITGSEGQPIAPVATNSTQAPLKIEAGKKVTQRINLTPLYPVHDFGVYHVRAHIYFADLSKFFYSQTKVFEVTEARPIWQKTVGMPDGASGPGNARTYSLLSNRFPDHTSLYVRVEDKDSGIVYATYSLGRVIAFDEPQAELDRSNQLHILHCAAPRSWAYARVGLNGELLAHSSFMETKTRPRLFHTAEGTVAVRGGMLETPAAQSARDLLPKLSDRPPEMPKDD
;
A
#
# COMPACT_ATOMS: atom_id res chain seq x y z
N MET A 1 34.39 57.95 43.00
CA MET A 1 34.35 57.76 41.54
C MET A 1 33.84 56.38 41.29
N LYS A 2 32.50 56.21 41.10
CA LYS A 2 31.84 54.93 40.94
C LYS A 2 31.66 54.66 39.45
N LEU A 3 32.34 53.64 38.94
CA LEU A 3 32.24 53.20 37.58
C LEU A 3 31.02 52.30 37.48
N LEU A 4 29.96 52.72 36.80
CA LEU A 4 28.79 51.92 36.47
C LEU A 4 29.11 51.09 35.22
N LEU A 5 29.22 49.75 35.40
CA LEU A 5 29.38 48.82 34.33
C LEU A 5 27.99 48.39 33.84
N THR A 6 27.57 48.91 32.68
CA THR A 6 26.32 48.60 32.04
C THR A 6 26.53 47.30 31.20
N VAL A 7 26.06 46.17 31.69
CA VAL A 7 26.02 44.91 30.92
C VAL A 7 24.81 44.94 29.99
N ALA A 8 25.06 45.15 28.70
CA ALA A 8 24.05 45.04 27.66
C ALA A 8 23.86 43.52 27.33
N CYS A 9 22.79 42.92 27.81
CA CYS A 9 22.35 41.59 27.36
C CYS A 9 21.84 41.69 25.92
N VAL A 10 22.67 41.31 24.96
CA VAL A 10 22.24 41.11 23.59
C VAL A 10 21.51 39.74 23.51
N PHE A 11 20.18 39.78 23.55
CA PHE A 11 19.35 38.63 23.22
C PHE A 11 19.45 38.37 21.71
N VAL A 12 20.34 37.46 21.32
CA VAL A 12 20.35 36.94 19.96
C VAL A 12 19.11 36.06 19.82
N PHE A 13 18.03 36.60 19.27
CA PHE A 13 16.92 35.84 18.75
C PHE A 13 17.43 34.98 17.57
N VAL A 14 17.80 33.75 17.84
CA VAL A 14 17.97 32.75 16.78
C VAL A 14 16.58 32.50 16.23
N ALA A 15 16.14 33.30 15.26
CA ALA A 15 14.98 32.99 14.44
C ALA A 15 15.28 31.63 13.76
N ARG A 16 14.74 30.58 14.31
CA ARG A 16 14.69 29.32 13.59
C ARG A 16 13.93 29.62 12.31
N ALA A 17 14.61 29.59 11.18
CA ALA A 17 13.97 29.65 9.88
C ALA A 17 13.07 28.40 9.79
N GLN A 18 11.85 28.50 10.28
CA GLN A 18 10.85 27.48 10.07
C GLN A 18 10.63 27.44 8.57
N GLY A 19 10.87 26.28 7.96
CA GLY A 19 10.60 26.10 6.54
C GLY A 19 9.15 26.47 6.28
N GLN A 20 8.88 27.29 5.25
CA GLN A 20 7.52 27.75 4.93
C GLN A 20 6.60 26.59 4.50
N ILE A 21 7.19 25.49 4.03
CA ILE A 21 6.48 24.28 3.66
C ILE A 21 7.15 23.10 4.37
N GLN A 22 6.36 22.32 5.10
CA GLN A 22 6.80 21.05 5.68
C GLN A 22 6.29 19.91 4.82
N VAL A 23 7.21 19.02 4.42
CA VAL A 23 6.91 17.85 3.58
C VAL A 23 7.13 16.58 4.39
N GLU A 24 6.12 15.73 4.47
CA GLU A 24 6.17 14.43 5.13
C GLU A 24 5.87 13.32 4.13
N LEU A 25 6.65 12.24 4.17
CA LEU A 25 6.41 11.03 3.39
C LEU A 25 6.28 9.85 4.34
N LYS A 26 5.27 9.00 4.14
CA LYS A 26 5.02 7.81 4.96
C LYS A 26 4.62 6.63 4.09
N PHE A 27 5.10 5.44 4.44
CA PHE A 27 4.64 4.17 3.91
C PHE A 27 3.86 3.43 5.00
N LYS A 28 2.81 2.70 4.61
CA LYS A 28 2.02 1.89 5.55
C LYS A 28 2.84 0.72 6.12
N ARG A 29 3.76 0.19 5.32
CA ARG A 29 4.63 -0.95 5.64
C ARG A 29 6.06 -0.66 5.20
N LEU A 30 7.01 -1.38 5.77
CA LEU A 30 8.41 -1.33 5.36
C LEU A 30 8.75 -2.40 4.32
N GLN A 31 7.89 -3.42 4.15
CA GLN A 31 8.14 -4.54 3.27
C GLN A 31 6.94 -4.78 2.34
N TYR A 32 7.23 -5.01 1.08
CA TYR A 32 6.28 -5.30 0.00
C TYR A 32 6.77 -6.50 -0.79
N ILE A 33 5.90 -7.19 -1.50
CA ILE A 33 6.31 -8.19 -2.49
C ILE A 33 6.41 -7.54 -3.89
N ALA A 34 7.19 -8.15 -4.77
CA ALA A 34 7.34 -7.65 -6.14
C ALA A 34 5.97 -7.47 -6.84
N TYR A 35 5.80 -6.36 -7.56
CA TYR A 35 4.58 -5.93 -8.25
C TYR A 35 3.37 -5.59 -7.36
N GLU A 36 3.50 -5.66 -6.04
CA GLU A 36 2.46 -5.16 -5.13
C GLU A 36 2.40 -3.64 -5.18
N PRO A 37 1.20 -3.01 -5.10
CA PRO A 37 1.08 -1.56 -5.04
C PRO A 37 1.80 -0.96 -3.84
N VAL A 38 2.87 -0.20 -4.08
CA VAL A 38 3.61 0.55 -3.07
C VAL A 38 2.99 1.93 -2.94
N VAL A 39 2.14 2.13 -1.94
CA VAL A 39 1.42 3.39 -1.75
C VAL A 39 2.11 4.23 -0.68
N ALA A 40 2.62 5.39 -1.10
CA ALA A 40 3.11 6.44 -0.23
C ALA A 40 1.98 7.39 0.18
N THR A 41 2.05 7.90 1.40
CA THR A 41 1.21 9.01 1.88
C THR A 41 2.09 10.26 1.99
N LEU A 42 1.82 11.24 1.15
CA LEU A 42 2.46 12.55 1.14
C LEU A 42 1.63 13.53 1.97
N GLY A 43 2.24 14.17 2.96
CA GLY A 43 1.65 15.26 3.73
C GLY A 43 2.40 16.57 3.43
N ILE A 44 1.68 17.62 3.06
CA ILE A 44 2.23 18.96 2.83
C ILE A 44 1.54 19.92 3.80
N THR A 45 2.33 20.55 4.68
CA THR A 45 1.82 21.53 5.64
C THR A 45 2.33 22.92 5.26
N ASN A 46 1.41 23.86 5.10
CA ASN A 46 1.74 25.26 4.85
C ASN A 46 2.03 25.99 6.18
N LEU A 47 3.27 26.38 6.39
CA LEU A 47 3.75 27.14 7.55
C LEU A 47 4.12 28.60 7.18
N ALA A 48 3.78 29.04 5.96
CA ALA A 48 4.17 30.34 5.45
C ALA A 48 3.42 31.53 6.07
N GLY A 49 2.36 31.28 6.87
CA GLY A 49 1.51 32.35 7.42
C GLY A 49 0.57 33.01 6.40
N ARG A 50 0.57 32.56 5.14
CA ARG A 50 -0.29 33.00 4.04
C ARG A 50 -0.67 31.79 3.18
N ASP A 51 -1.67 31.91 2.33
CA ASP A 51 -2.01 30.88 1.35
C ASP A 51 -0.83 30.63 0.41
N VAL A 52 -0.63 29.36 0.05
CA VAL A 52 0.41 28.90 -0.87
C VAL A 52 -0.26 28.24 -2.06
N ASP A 53 0.17 28.61 -3.26
CA ASP A 53 -0.26 27.98 -4.52
C ASP A 53 0.93 27.23 -5.13
N LEU A 54 0.83 25.91 -5.16
CA LEU A 54 1.83 25.00 -5.73
C LEU A 54 1.46 24.68 -7.17
N HIS A 55 2.29 25.10 -8.12
CA HIS A 55 2.10 24.89 -9.54
C HIS A 55 3.45 24.76 -10.24
N ASP A 56 3.44 24.15 -11.42
CA ASP A 56 4.64 24.03 -12.24
C ASP A 56 5.09 25.40 -12.71
N ALA A 57 6.36 25.73 -12.56
CA ALA A 57 6.93 27.00 -12.92
C ALA A 57 8.39 26.86 -13.35
N GLU A 58 8.85 27.72 -14.27
CA GLU A 58 10.25 27.77 -14.73
C GLU A 58 10.77 26.43 -15.26
N GLY A 59 9.86 25.60 -15.83
CA GLY A 59 10.20 24.25 -16.31
C GLY A 59 10.40 23.21 -15.21
N GLN A 60 10.14 23.59 -13.94
CA GLN A 60 10.19 22.68 -12.81
C GLN A 60 8.78 22.23 -12.41
N PRO A 61 8.53 20.91 -12.27
CA PRO A 61 7.30 20.41 -11.69
C PRO A 61 7.28 20.78 -10.19
N TRP A 62 6.11 21.22 -9.71
CA TRP A 62 5.98 21.57 -8.29
C TRP A 62 6.11 20.40 -7.33
N PHE A 63 5.88 19.16 -7.81
CA PHE A 63 6.01 17.94 -7.02
C PHE A 63 6.88 16.92 -7.74
N GLY A 64 7.73 16.23 -6.98
CA GLY A 64 8.50 15.11 -7.49
C GLY A 64 8.94 14.14 -6.39
N LEU A 65 9.40 12.97 -6.83
CA LEU A 65 9.97 11.94 -5.98
C LEU A 65 11.38 11.60 -6.46
N GLU A 66 12.30 11.54 -5.53
CA GLU A 66 13.63 10.98 -5.75
C GLU A 66 13.63 9.57 -5.17
N ILE A 67 13.88 8.58 -6.03
CA ILE A 67 13.94 7.17 -5.64
C ILE A 67 15.31 6.64 -6.00
N THR A 68 15.96 5.96 -5.06
CA THR A 68 17.22 5.25 -5.31
C THR A 68 17.08 3.80 -4.87
N GLY A 69 17.72 2.89 -5.61
CA GLY A 69 17.80 1.47 -5.27
C GLY A 69 18.88 1.17 -4.24
N SER A 70 19.09 -0.13 -3.97
CA SER A 70 20.01 -0.64 -2.94
C SER A 70 21.47 -0.18 -3.12
N GLU A 71 21.91 0.00 -4.35
CA GLU A 71 23.29 0.44 -4.68
C GLU A 71 23.40 1.96 -4.82
N GLY A 72 22.34 2.70 -4.46
CA GLY A 72 22.29 4.16 -4.57
C GLY A 72 22.01 4.68 -5.99
N GLN A 73 21.76 3.80 -6.97
CA GLN A 73 21.41 4.20 -8.34
C GLN A 73 20.03 4.87 -8.37
N PRO A 74 19.87 5.99 -9.08
CA PRO A 74 18.58 6.65 -9.22
C PRO A 74 17.64 5.81 -10.07
N ILE A 75 16.36 5.75 -9.65
CA ILE A 75 15.28 5.08 -10.37
C ILE A 75 14.47 6.14 -11.11
N ALA A 76 14.54 6.12 -12.43
CA ALA A 76 13.76 7.05 -13.25
C ALA A 76 12.27 6.66 -13.29
N PRO A 77 11.34 7.63 -13.39
CA PRO A 77 9.94 7.34 -13.60
C PRO A 77 9.71 6.69 -14.97
N VAL A 78 8.70 5.82 -15.06
CA VAL A 78 8.29 5.14 -16.32
C VAL A 78 7.80 6.15 -17.37
N ALA A 79 7.11 7.20 -16.90
CA ALA A 79 6.64 8.29 -17.75
C ALA A 79 7.09 9.63 -17.20
N THR A 80 7.71 10.45 -18.04
CA THR A 80 8.27 11.76 -17.67
C THR A 80 7.22 12.88 -17.56
N ASN A 81 5.99 12.66 -18.02
CA ASN A 81 4.97 13.71 -18.19
C ASN A 81 3.82 13.64 -17.16
N SER A 82 4.09 13.25 -15.92
CA SER A 82 3.06 13.34 -14.88
C SER A 82 2.97 14.78 -14.33
N THR A 83 2.34 15.68 -15.09
CA THR A 83 1.96 17.01 -14.59
C THR A 83 0.93 16.83 -13.48
N GLN A 84 1.28 17.20 -12.29
CA GLN A 84 0.33 17.22 -11.16
C GLN A 84 -0.53 18.49 -11.25
N ALA A 85 -1.84 18.35 -10.96
CA ALA A 85 -2.70 19.53 -10.90
C ALA A 85 -2.20 20.51 -9.85
N PRO A 86 -2.33 21.83 -10.07
CA PRO A 86 -2.00 22.84 -9.09
C PRO A 86 -2.71 22.59 -7.76
N LEU A 87 -2.04 22.90 -6.64
CA LEU A 87 -2.55 22.65 -5.30
C LEU A 87 -2.47 23.92 -4.44
N LYS A 88 -3.63 24.45 -4.07
CA LYS A 88 -3.72 25.58 -3.13
C LYS A 88 -3.85 25.05 -1.71
N ILE A 89 -3.03 25.59 -0.78
CA ILE A 89 -3.04 25.22 0.64
C ILE A 89 -3.16 26.51 1.47
N GLU A 90 -4.26 26.63 2.21
CA GLU A 90 -4.49 27.76 3.13
C GLU A 90 -3.43 27.82 4.23
N ALA A 91 -3.23 29.00 4.80
CA ALA A 91 -2.28 29.24 5.89
C ALA A 91 -2.53 28.28 7.08
N GLY A 92 -1.49 27.61 7.54
CA GLY A 92 -1.52 26.66 8.65
C GLY A 92 -2.21 25.33 8.36
N LYS A 93 -2.71 25.09 7.14
CA LYS A 93 -3.39 23.84 6.78
C LYS A 93 -2.43 22.78 6.27
N LYS A 94 -2.87 21.52 6.40
CA LYS A 94 -2.18 20.33 5.87
C LYS A 94 -3.07 19.66 4.83
N VAL A 95 -2.47 19.31 3.70
CA VAL A 95 -3.07 18.46 2.68
C VAL A 95 -2.38 17.11 2.70
N THR A 96 -3.13 16.05 2.48
CA THR A 96 -2.60 14.68 2.41
C THR A 96 -3.03 14.03 1.11
N GLN A 97 -2.07 13.46 0.38
CA GLN A 97 -2.29 12.73 -0.88
C GLN A 97 -1.72 11.31 -0.79
N ARG A 98 -2.38 10.36 -1.45
CA ARG A 98 -1.90 9.00 -1.61
C ARG A 98 -1.37 8.80 -3.02
N ILE A 99 -0.15 8.30 -3.13
CA ILE A 99 0.56 8.13 -4.40
C ILE A 99 0.95 6.66 -4.50
N ASN A 100 0.45 5.97 -5.52
CA ASN A 100 0.91 4.62 -5.85
C ASN A 100 2.17 4.72 -6.70
N LEU A 101 3.30 4.24 -6.18
CA LEU A 101 4.60 4.29 -6.86
C LEU A 101 4.73 3.25 -7.96
N THR A 102 4.10 2.08 -7.79
CA THR A 102 4.29 0.93 -8.68
C THR A 102 4.03 1.21 -10.17
N PRO A 103 2.97 1.94 -10.60
CA PRO A 103 2.79 2.28 -12.01
C PRO A 103 3.67 3.45 -12.48
N LEU A 104 4.26 4.22 -11.55
CA LEU A 104 5.04 5.42 -11.87
C LEU A 104 6.55 5.13 -11.95
N TYR A 105 7.03 4.14 -11.22
CA TYR A 105 8.43 3.78 -11.12
C TYR A 105 8.62 2.26 -11.18
N PRO A 106 9.70 1.75 -11.77
CA PRO A 106 9.98 0.32 -11.83
C PRO A 106 10.50 -0.21 -10.46
N VAL A 107 9.66 -0.11 -9.43
CA VAL A 107 9.98 -0.52 -8.04
C VAL A 107 9.49 -1.95 -7.77
N HIS A 108 9.81 -2.88 -8.67
CA HIS A 108 9.38 -4.29 -8.56
C HIS A 108 10.56 -5.26 -8.41
N ASP A 109 11.79 -4.80 -8.60
CA ASP A 109 12.97 -5.61 -8.38
C ASP A 109 13.24 -5.78 -6.87
N PHE A 110 13.83 -6.93 -6.51
CA PHE A 110 14.14 -7.21 -5.11
C PHE A 110 15.21 -6.27 -4.59
N GLY A 111 15.02 -5.75 -3.41
CA GLY A 111 15.98 -4.88 -2.76
C GLY A 111 15.36 -3.75 -1.96
N VAL A 112 16.22 -2.88 -1.47
CA VAL A 112 15.88 -1.75 -0.62
C VAL A 112 15.77 -0.49 -1.47
N TYR A 113 14.68 0.25 -1.30
CA TYR A 113 14.41 1.51 -1.97
C TYR A 113 14.39 2.67 -0.97
N HIS A 114 15.10 3.73 -1.30
CA HIS A 114 15.11 4.98 -0.54
C HIS A 114 14.30 6.00 -1.31
N VAL A 115 13.33 6.63 -0.67
CA VAL A 115 12.40 7.56 -1.31
C VAL A 115 12.36 8.87 -0.56
N ARG A 116 12.49 9.96 -1.28
CA ARG A 116 12.36 11.33 -0.77
C ARG A 116 11.42 12.11 -1.67
N ALA A 117 10.43 12.79 -1.10
CA ALA A 117 9.56 13.70 -1.82
C ALA A 117 10.16 15.11 -1.80
N HIS A 118 9.96 15.86 -2.89
CA HIS A 118 10.28 17.27 -2.94
C HIS A 118 9.11 18.08 -3.50
N ILE A 119 9.00 19.30 -3.01
CA ILE A 119 8.03 20.31 -3.42
C ILE A 119 8.81 21.53 -3.90
N TYR A 120 8.62 21.94 -5.14
CA TYR A 120 9.11 23.21 -5.65
C TYR A 120 8.09 24.32 -5.35
N PHE A 121 8.52 25.35 -4.65
CA PHE A 121 7.69 26.51 -4.35
C PHE A 121 8.18 27.70 -5.20
N ALA A 122 7.43 28.02 -6.23
CA ALA A 122 7.81 29.00 -7.26
C ALA A 122 8.05 30.41 -6.68
N ASP A 123 7.20 30.86 -5.75
CA ASP A 123 7.36 32.21 -5.11
C ASP A 123 8.74 32.44 -4.47
N LEU A 124 9.40 31.36 -4.08
CA LEU A 124 10.72 31.42 -3.46
C LEU A 124 11.81 30.81 -4.32
N SER A 125 11.47 30.27 -5.49
CA SER A 125 12.36 29.47 -6.35
C SER A 125 13.14 28.43 -5.54
N LYS A 126 12.44 27.69 -4.64
CA LYS A 126 13.08 26.83 -3.66
C LYS A 126 12.39 25.47 -3.55
N PHE A 127 13.22 24.43 -3.35
CA PHE A 127 12.77 23.09 -3.03
C PHE A 127 12.67 22.82 -1.54
N PHE A 128 11.61 22.16 -1.11
CA PHE A 128 11.39 21.63 0.23
C PHE A 128 11.32 20.11 0.15
N TYR A 129 12.05 19.42 1.02
CA TYR A 129 12.23 17.97 0.96
C TYR A 129 11.63 17.29 2.18
N SER A 130 11.09 16.10 1.98
CA SER A 130 10.79 15.20 3.09
C SER A 130 12.06 14.57 3.65
N GLN A 131 11.96 13.96 4.82
CA GLN A 131 12.95 12.97 5.22
C GLN A 131 12.91 11.78 4.26
N THR A 132 14.07 11.17 3.99
CA THR A 132 14.16 9.92 3.23
C THR A 132 13.45 8.81 4.00
N LYS A 133 12.60 8.07 3.31
CA LYS A 133 11.92 6.87 3.80
C LYS A 133 12.39 5.66 3.04
N VAL A 134 12.32 4.52 3.70
CA VAL A 134 12.82 3.25 3.16
C VAL A 134 11.69 2.25 3.09
N PHE A 135 11.65 1.48 2.02
CA PHE A 135 10.90 0.24 1.93
C PHE A 135 11.74 -0.84 1.22
N GLU A 136 11.38 -2.07 1.44
CA GLU A 136 12.03 -3.25 0.85
C GLU A 136 11.03 -3.99 -0.03
N VAL A 137 11.47 -4.45 -1.20
CA VAL A 137 10.74 -5.37 -2.05
C VAL A 137 11.38 -6.75 -1.94
N THR A 138 10.58 -7.73 -1.56
CA THR A 138 11.03 -9.10 -1.30
C THR A 138 10.32 -10.11 -2.21
N GLU A 139 10.91 -11.28 -2.29
CA GLU A 139 10.28 -12.43 -2.94
C GLU A 139 9.18 -13.00 -2.04
N ALA A 140 8.05 -13.39 -2.64
CA ALA A 140 7.02 -14.18 -1.99
C ALA A 140 7.03 -15.61 -2.52
N ARG A 141 6.83 -16.59 -1.62
CA ARG A 141 6.83 -18.01 -1.97
C ARG A 141 5.56 -18.39 -2.71
N PRO A 142 5.62 -18.92 -3.93
CA PRO A 142 4.46 -19.50 -4.60
C PRO A 142 4.03 -20.78 -3.87
N ILE A 143 2.72 -20.88 -3.59
CA ILE A 143 2.11 -22.05 -2.92
C ILE A 143 1.09 -22.75 -3.82
N TRP A 144 0.59 -22.06 -4.84
CA TRP A 144 -0.30 -22.61 -5.86
C TRP A 144 -0.15 -21.82 -7.15
N GLN A 145 -0.24 -22.48 -8.29
CA GLN A 145 -0.17 -21.84 -9.60
C GLN A 145 -0.98 -22.62 -10.63
N LYS A 146 -1.68 -21.90 -11.51
CA LYS A 146 -2.39 -22.52 -12.65
C LYS A 146 -2.44 -21.55 -13.83
N THR A 147 -2.15 -22.10 -15.01
CA THR A 147 -2.29 -21.38 -16.27
C THR A 147 -3.58 -21.80 -16.97
N VAL A 148 -4.29 -20.80 -17.52
CA VAL A 148 -5.54 -20.98 -18.28
C VAL A 148 -5.45 -20.25 -19.61
N GLY A 149 -6.07 -20.78 -20.65
CA GLY A 149 -6.26 -20.07 -21.91
C GLY A 149 -7.25 -18.92 -21.75
N MET A 150 -7.07 -17.87 -22.54
CA MET A 150 -8.06 -16.80 -22.63
C MET A 150 -9.30 -17.31 -23.37
N PRO A 151 -10.52 -17.10 -22.83
CA PRO A 151 -11.76 -17.39 -23.57
C PRO A 151 -11.87 -16.54 -24.85
N ASP A 152 -12.50 -17.06 -25.87
CA ASP A 152 -12.79 -16.32 -27.09
C ASP A 152 -13.55 -15.03 -26.78
N GLY A 153 -13.08 -13.90 -27.32
CA GLY A 153 -13.68 -12.60 -27.08
C GLY A 153 -13.33 -11.93 -25.75
N ALA A 154 -12.48 -12.55 -24.92
CA ALA A 154 -11.99 -11.88 -23.71
C ALA A 154 -11.08 -10.69 -24.07
N SER A 155 -11.22 -9.59 -23.35
CA SER A 155 -10.39 -8.40 -23.53
C SER A 155 -9.03 -8.55 -22.88
N GLY A 156 -7.99 -8.11 -23.58
CA GLY A 156 -6.61 -8.04 -23.10
C GLY A 156 -5.63 -8.77 -24.03
N PRO A 157 -4.35 -8.36 -24.02
CA PRO A 157 -3.33 -9.00 -24.83
C PRO A 157 -2.95 -10.39 -24.27
N GLY A 158 -2.37 -11.23 -25.15
CA GLY A 158 -1.90 -12.57 -24.80
C GLY A 158 -2.97 -13.65 -24.86
N ASN A 159 -2.53 -14.92 -24.93
CA ASN A 159 -3.40 -16.08 -25.14
C ASN A 159 -3.68 -16.87 -23.87
N ALA A 160 -2.93 -16.64 -22.81
CA ALA A 160 -3.05 -17.37 -21.56
C ALA A 160 -2.73 -16.49 -20.35
N ARG A 161 -3.36 -16.81 -19.22
CA ARG A 161 -3.12 -16.20 -17.93
C ARG A 161 -2.57 -17.21 -16.94
N THR A 162 -1.57 -16.81 -16.20
CA THR A 162 -1.07 -17.55 -15.05
C THR A 162 -1.56 -16.90 -13.78
N TYR A 163 -2.33 -17.63 -13.01
CA TYR A 163 -2.69 -17.25 -11.65
C TYR A 163 -1.71 -17.87 -10.67
N SER A 164 -1.25 -17.10 -9.72
CA SER A 164 -0.39 -17.58 -8.64
C SER A 164 -0.93 -17.13 -7.29
N LEU A 165 -1.01 -18.06 -6.33
CA LEU A 165 -1.13 -17.71 -4.92
C LEU A 165 0.26 -17.68 -4.31
N LEU A 166 0.59 -16.56 -3.67
CA LEU A 166 1.88 -16.34 -3.06
C LEU A 166 1.71 -16.17 -1.55
N SER A 167 2.63 -16.73 -0.79
CA SER A 167 2.70 -16.57 0.66
C SER A 167 3.91 -15.73 1.04
N ASN A 168 3.70 -14.70 1.84
CA ASN A 168 4.78 -13.90 2.42
C ASN A 168 4.66 -13.89 3.94
N ARG A 169 5.79 -14.18 4.62
CA ARG A 169 5.86 -14.23 6.08
C ARG A 169 6.41 -12.92 6.61
N PHE A 170 5.62 -12.25 7.42
CA PHE A 170 6.02 -11.10 8.23
C PHE A 170 6.37 -11.55 9.66
N PRO A 171 7.01 -10.71 10.47
CA PRO A 171 7.38 -11.07 11.85
C PRO A 171 6.19 -11.51 12.73
N ASP A 172 5.01 -10.94 12.51
CA ASP A 172 3.80 -11.14 13.32
C ASP A 172 2.71 -11.96 12.64
N HIS A 173 2.81 -12.21 11.32
CA HIS A 173 1.81 -12.96 10.56
C HIS A 173 2.32 -13.45 9.21
N THR A 174 1.55 -14.32 8.59
CA THR A 174 1.69 -14.67 7.17
C THR A 174 0.55 -14.06 6.37
N SER A 175 0.82 -13.49 5.22
CA SER A 175 -0.18 -12.97 4.29
C SER A 175 -0.23 -13.79 3.01
N LEU A 176 -1.45 -13.95 2.50
CA LEU A 176 -1.72 -14.55 1.20
C LEU A 176 -1.86 -13.44 0.17
N TYR A 177 -1.29 -13.66 -1.00
CA TYR A 177 -1.38 -12.77 -2.15
C TYR A 177 -1.86 -13.52 -3.38
N VAL A 178 -2.49 -12.82 -4.28
CA VAL A 178 -2.75 -13.28 -5.64
C VAL A 178 -1.92 -12.47 -6.61
N ARG A 179 -1.38 -13.15 -7.63
CA ARG A 179 -0.76 -12.53 -8.81
C ARG A 179 -1.41 -13.09 -10.05
N VAL A 180 -1.64 -12.22 -11.02
CA VAL A 180 -2.11 -12.58 -12.35
C VAL A 180 -1.14 -12.00 -13.36
N GLU A 181 -0.62 -12.86 -14.23
CA GLU A 181 0.37 -12.49 -15.23
C GLU A 181 0.05 -13.11 -16.59
N ASP A 182 0.50 -12.49 -17.65
CA ASP A 182 0.50 -13.09 -18.98
C ASP A 182 1.57 -14.18 -19.03
N LYS A 183 1.19 -15.37 -19.50
CA LYS A 183 2.11 -16.50 -19.55
C LYS A 183 3.28 -16.27 -20.51
N ASP A 184 3.02 -15.65 -21.65
CA ASP A 184 3.98 -15.60 -22.74
C ASP A 184 4.92 -14.39 -22.61
N SER A 185 4.37 -13.22 -22.23
CA SER A 185 5.15 -11.98 -22.06
C SER A 185 5.70 -11.76 -20.66
N GLY A 186 5.16 -12.46 -19.64
CA GLY A 186 5.51 -12.24 -18.23
C GLY A 186 4.98 -10.91 -17.67
N ILE A 187 4.13 -10.20 -18.42
CA ILE A 187 3.53 -8.95 -17.92
C ILE A 187 2.61 -9.25 -16.74
N VAL A 188 2.90 -8.64 -15.59
CA VAL A 188 2.08 -8.77 -14.40
C VAL A 188 0.94 -7.76 -14.45
N TYR A 189 -0.31 -8.25 -14.49
CA TYR A 189 -1.51 -7.41 -14.50
C TYR A 189 -1.90 -6.95 -13.11
N ALA A 190 -1.78 -7.84 -12.12
CA ALA A 190 -2.11 -7.53 -10.74
C ALA A 190 -1.30 -8.37 -9.77
N THR A 191 -0.93 -7.75 -8.65
CA THR A 191 -0.45 -8.44 -7.45
C THR A 191 -1.01 -7.69 -6.24
N TYR A 192 -1.76 -8.37 -5.37
CA TYR A 192 -2.29 -7.75 -4.16
C TYR A 192 -2.55 -8.76 -3.06
N SER A 193 -2.58 -8.26 -1.82
CA SER A 193 -2.84 -9.06 -0.63
C SER A 193 -4.31 -9.44 -0.53
N LEU A 194 -4.56 -10.72 -0.25
CA LEU A 194 -5.87 -11.27 0.14
C LEU A 194 -6.06 -11.26 1.67
N GLY A 195 -5.06 -10.77 2.41
CA GLY A 195 -5.08 -10.69 3.86
C GLY A 195 -4.24 -11.75 4.56
N ARG A 196 -4.43 -11.85 5.86
CA ARG A 196 -3.75 -12.86 6.69
C ARG A 196 -4.19 -14.27 6.31
N VAL A 197 -3.28 -15.22 6.47
CA VAL A 197 -3.57 -16.65 6.33
C VAL A 197 -2.98 -17.41 7.52
N ILE A 198 -3.74 -18.37 8.04
CA ILE A 198 -3.26 -19.28 9.08
C ILE A 198 -2.49 -20.41 8.40
N ALA A 199 -1.23 -20.63 8.79
CA ALA A 199 -0.31 -21.54 8.13
C ALA A 199 -0.71 -23.03 8.21
N PHE A 200 -1.64 -23.41 9.08
CA PHE A 200 -2.08 -24.80 9.24
C PHE A 200 -3.15 -25.23 8.25
N ASP A 201 -3.74 -24.29 7.52
CA ASP A 201 -4.78 -24.53 6.55
C ASP A 201 -4.32 -24.08 5.16
N GLU A 202 -4.26 -25.04 4.24
CA GLU A 202 -3.95 -24.74 2.85
C GLU A 202 -5.11 -23.95 2.22
N PRO A 203 -4.82 -22.82 1.55
CA PRO A 203 -5.82 -22.10 0.78
C PRO A 203 -6.40 -23.00 -0.31
N GLN A 204 -7.72 -22.97 -0.46
CA GLN A 204 -8.42 -23.61 -1.56
C GLN A 204 -8.45 -22.64 -2.74
N ALA A 205 -8.15 -23.12 -3.93
CA ALA A 205 -8.11 -22.33 -5.16
C ALA A 205 -8.73 -23.14 -6.32
N GLU A 206 -9.83 -22.64 -6.86
CA GLU A 206 -10.59 -23.29 -7.91
C GLU A 206 -10.92 -22.32 -9.05
N LEU A 207 -10.90 -22.82 -10.28
CA LEU A 207 -11.30 -22.05 -11.45
C LEU A 207 -12.72 -22.46 -11.88
N ASP A 208 -13.55 -21.46 -12.17
CA ASP A 208 -14.85 -21.73 -12.79
C ASP A 208 -14.72 -21.88 -14.33
N ARG A 209 -15.85 -22.18 -14.98
CA ARG A 209 -15.91 -22.32 -16.44
C ARG A 209 -15.55 -21.04 -17.22
N SER A 210 -15.59 -19.89 -16.57
CA SER A 210 -15.19 -18.59 -17.14
C SER A 210 -13.73 -18.27 -16.87
N ASN A 211 -12.96 -19.24 -16.36
CA ASN A 211 -11.57 -19.08 -15.93
C ASN A 211 -11.36 -18.01 -14.85
N GLN A 212 -12.40 -17.65 -14.07
CA GLN A 212 -12.23 -16.82 -12.90
C GLN A 212 -11.71 -17.66 -11.73
N LEU A 213 -10.75 -17.09 -10.98
CA LEU A 213 -10.16 -17.78 -9.84
C LEU A 213 -10.95 -17.49 -8.57
N HIS A 214 -11.40 -18.55 -7.90
CA HIS A 214 -12.05 -18.51 -6.59
C HIS A 214 -11.05 -18.97 -5.53
N ILE A 215 -10.89 -18.19 -4.48
CA ILE A 215 -9.93 -18.45 -3.41
C ILE A 215 -10.67 -18.43 -2.08
N LEU A 216 -10.45 -19.44 -1.24
CA LEU A 216 -10.98 -19.50 0.11
C LEU A 216 -9.86 -19.89 1.07
N HIS A 217 -9.59 -19.08 2.07
CA HIS A 217 -8.52 -19.33 3.05
C HIS A 217 -8.95 -18.97 4.48
N CYS A 218 -8.34 -19.63 5.45
CA CYS A 218 -8.53 -19.33 6.86
C CYS A 218 -7.73 -18.08 7.23
N ALA A 219 -8.40 -16.97 7.48
CA ALA A 219 -7.80 -15.68 7.81
C ALA A 219 -7.53 -15.49 9.31
N ALA A 220 -8.37 -16.11 10.15
CA ALA A 220 -8.25 -16.16 11.61
C ALA A 220 -8.96 -17.41 12.14
N PRO A 221 -8.80 -17.80 13.42
CA PRO A 221 -9.51 -18.93 13.97
C PRO A 221 -11.01 -18.84 13.71
N ARG A 222 -11.58 -19.85 13.02
CA ARG A 222 -12.98 -19.93 12.58
C ARG A 222 -13.44 -18.84 11.61
N SER A 223 -12.53 -18.01 11.07
CA SER A 223 -12.82 -16.94 10.12
C SER A 223 -12.15 -17.22 8.78
N TRP A 224 -12.94 -17.24 7.72
CA TRP A 224 -12.55 -17.58 6.37
C TRP A 224 -12.76 -16.39 5.45
N ALA A 225 -11.78 -16.08 4.64
CA ALA A 225 -11.88 -15.08 3.61
C ALA A 225 -12.04 -15.73 2.24
N TYR A 226 -13.00 -15.23 1.47
CA TYR A 226 -13.24 -15.63 0.10
C TYR A 226 -12.97 -14.46 -0.82
N ALA A 227 -12.32 -14.75 -1.94
CA ALA A 227 -12.10 -13.80 -3.02
C ALA A 227 -12.39 -14.45 -4.38
N ARG A 228 -12.92 -13.67 -5.32
CA ARG A 228 -13.04 -14.04 -6.73
C ARG A 228 -12.28 -13.05 -7.58
N VAL A 229 -11.41 -13.57 -8.45
CA VAL A 229 -10.44 -12.80 -9.24
C VAL A 229 -10.69 -13.02 -10.71
N GLY A 230 -10.78 -11.95 -11.48
CA GLY A 230 -10.99 -11.96 -12.92
C GLY A 230 -9.70 -12.25 -13.70
N LEU A 231 -9.86 -12.37 -15.02
CA LEU A 231 -8.79 -12.74 -15.97
C LEU A 231 -7.61 -11.74 -16.01
N ASN A 232 -7.86 -10.47 -15.71
CA ASN A 232 -6.80 -9.45 -15.65
C ASN A 232 -6.48 -9.04 -14.19
N GLY A 233 -6.90 -9.87 -13.23
CA GLY A 233 -6.59 -9.67 -11.82
C GLY A 233 -7.54 -8.75 -11.06
N GLU A 234 -8.71 -8.41 -11.65
CA GLU A 234 -9.72 -7.62 -10.95
C GLU A 234 -10.28 -8.40 -9.76
N LEU A 235 -10.41 -7.76 -8.61
CA LEU A 235 -11.12 -8.34 -7.47
C LEU A 235 -12.63 -8.21 -7.69
N LEU A 236 -13.27 -9.29 -8.17
CA LEU A 236 -14.68 -9.30 -8.54
C LEU A 236 -15.61 -9.50 -7.34
N ALA A 237 -15.14 -10.19 -6.30
CA ALA A 237 -15.88 -10.39 -5.06
C ALA A 237 -14.93 -10.61 -3.90
N HIS A 238 -15.34 -10.13 -2.72
CA HIS A 238 -14.67 -10.38 -1.45
C HIS A 238 -15.72 -10.56 -0.36
N SER A 239 -15.61 -11.65 0.42
CA SER A 239 -16.55 -11.96 1.49
C SER A 239 -15.86 -12.70 2.62
N SER A 240 -16.41 -12.63 3.82
CA SER A 240 -15.95 -13.38 4.98
C SER A 240 -17.00 -14.37 5.44
N PHE A 241 -16.55 -15.52 5.90
CA PHE A 241 -17.40 -16.59 6.42
C PHE A 241 -16.95 -16.98 7.81
N MET A 242 -17.88 -17.15 8.73
CA MET A 242 -17.65 -17.72 10.04
C MET A 242 -17.88 -19.23 9.98
N GLU A 243 -16.89 -20.02 10.44
CA GLU A 243 -17.06 -21.46 10.63
C GLU A 243 -18.06 -21.70 11.76
N THR A 244 -19.09 -22.50 11.47
CA THR A 244 -20.16 -22.89 12.40
C THR A 244 -20.00 -24.36 12.75
N LYS A 245 -21.05 -25.17 12.52
CA LYS A 245 -21.00 -26.63 12.59
C LYS A 245 -20.24 -27.25 11.43
N THR A 246 -20.19 -26.53 10.31
CA THR A 246 -19.50 -26.96 9.08
C THR A 246 -18.46 -25.93 8.69
N ARG A 247 -17.32 -26.42 8.22
CA ARG A 247 -16.22 -25.63 7.71
C ARG A 247 -16.55 -25.13 6.29
N PRO A 248 -16.31 -23.84 5.97
CA PRO A 248 -16.43 -23.34 4.60
C PRO A 248 -15.51 -24.11 3.64
N ARG A 249 -16.02 -24.46 2.46
CA ARG A 249 -15.25 -25.12 1.40
C ARG A 249 -15.73 -24.65 0.03
N LEU A 250 -14.81 -24.57 -0.94
CA LEU A 250 -15.17 -24.37 -2.34
C LEU A 250 -15.77 -25.64 -2.91
N PHE A 251 -16.76 -25.51 -3.79
CA PHE A 251 -17.32 -26.61 -4.55
C PHE A 251 -17.80 -26.16 -5.92
N HIS A 252 -17.76 -27.05 -6.89
CA HIS A 252 -18.32 -26.81 -8.22
C HIS A 252 -19.82 -27.12 -8.22
N THR A 253 -20.61 -26.21 -8.77
CA THR A 253 -22.03 -26.45 -9.05
C THR A 253 -22.20 -27.24 -10.34
N ALA A 254 -23.39 -27.79 -10.58
CA ALA A 254 -23.72 -28.49 -11.81
C ALA A 254 -23.54 -27.60 -13.07
N GLU A 255 -23.71 -26.30 -12.92
CA GLU A 255 -23.55 -25.28 -13.99
C GLU A 255 -22.08 -24.91 -14.24
N GLY A 256 -21.13 -25.50 -13.51
CA GLY A 256 -19.69 -25.22 -13.64
C GLY A 256 -19.25 -23.89 -13.03
N THR A 257 -20.06 -23.30 -12.15
CA THR A 257 -19.66 -22.18 -11.29
C THR A 257 -19.03 -22.70 -10.00
N VAL A 258 -18.26 -21.86 -9.31
CA VAL A 258 -17.67 -22.19 -8.00
C VAL A 258 -18.38 -21.37 -6.92
N ALA A 259 -18.77 -22.04 -5.84
CA ALA A 259 -19.44 -21.41 -4.71
C ALA A 259 -18.82 -21.88 -3.38
N VAL A 260 -19.13 -21.17 -2.29
CA VAL A 260 -18.75 -21.58 -0.93
C VAL A 260 -19.89 -22.36 -0.29
N ARG A 261 -19.59 -23.55 0.23
CA ARG A 261 -20.52 -24.38 1.00
C ARG A 261 -20.05 -24.50 2.44
N GLY A 262 -20.98 -24.38 3.39
CA GLY A 262 -20.70 -24.41 4.82
C GLY A 262 -20.29 -23.03 5.37
N GLY A 263 -20.21 -22.98 6.70
CA GLY A 263 -20.05 -21.70 7.39
C GLY A 263 -21.26 -20.78 7.27
N MET A 264 -21.13 -19.58 7.78
CA MET A 264 -22.13 -18.52 7.71
C MET A 264 -21.46 -17.27 7.13
N LEU A 265 -22.06 -16.67 6.10
CA LEU A 265 -21.62 -15.42 5.53
C LEU A 265 -21.70 -14.31 6.59
N GLU A 266 -20.58 -13.57 6.78
CA GLU A 266 -20.56 -12.43 7.69
C GLU A 266 -21.09 -11.19 7.01
N THR A 267 -21.96 -10.47 7.71
CA THR A 267 -22.42 -9.16 7.27
C THR A 267 -21.34 -8.09 7.56
N PRO A 268 -21.29 -6.99 6.78
CA PRO A 268 -20.34 -5.91 7.03
C PRO A 268 -20.41 -5.33 8.46
N ALA A 269 -21.60 -5.29 9.06
CA ALA A 269 -21.80 -4.85 10.45
C ALA A 269 -21.11 -5.78 11.47
N ALA A 270 -21.17 -7.10 11.25
CA ALA A 270 -20.50 -8.08 12.12
C ALA A 270 -18.97 -8.02 11.98
N GLN A 271 -18.46 -7.75 10.77
CA GLN A 271 -17.03 -7.52 10.53
C GLN A 271 -16.53 -6.28 11.26
N SER A 272 -17.23 -5.14 11.13
CA SER A 272 -16.87 -3.90 11.81
C SER A 272 -16.89 -4.05 13.33
N ALA A 273 -17.85 -4.77 13.88
CA ALA A 273 -17.92 -5.03 15.33
C ALA A 273 -16.73 -5.86 15.82
N ARG A 274 -16.25 -6.81 15.02
CA ARG A 274 -15.06 -7.61 15.36
C ARG A 274 -13.77 -6.80 15.28
N ASP A 275 -13.62 -5.94 14.29
CA ASP A 275 -12.45 -5.08 14.12
C ASP A 275 -12.30 -4.05 15.26
N LEU A 276 -13.40 -3.73 15.96
CA LEU A 276 -13.41 -2.87 17.14
C LEU A 276 -13.05 -3.61 18.44
N LEU A 277 -13.03 -4.95 18.45
CA LEU A 277 -12.61 -5.69 19.64
C LEU A 277 -11.10 -5.50 19.88
N PRO A 278 -10.68 -5.33 21.15
CA PRO A 278 -9.26 -5.27 21.50
C PRO A 278 -8.54 -6.51 20.96
N LYS A 279 -7.42 -6.30 20.29
CA LYS A 279 -6.57 -7.40 19.84
C LYS A 279 -5.91 -8.01 21.07
N LEU A 280 -5.73 -9.33 21.09
CA LEU A 280 -5.01 -10.02 22.18
C LEU A 280 -3.57 -9.50 22.39
N SER A 281 -3.02 -8.81 21.39
CA SER A 281 -1.73 -8.14 21.43
C SER A 281 -1.76 -6.75 22.09
N ASP A 282 -2.96 -6.21 22.36
CA ASP A 282 -3.08 -4.93 23.01
C ASP A 282 -2.73 -5.12 24.50
N ARG A 283 -1.68 -4.43 24.95
CA ARG A 283 -1.23 -4.49 26.33
C ARG A 283 -2.39 -4.10 27.26
N PRO A 284 -2.72 -4.87 28.30
CA PRO A 284 -3.72 -4.44 29.27
C PRO A 284 -3.32 -3.07 29.84
N PRO A 285 -4.26 -2.15 30.07
CA PRO A 285 -3.93 -0.91 30.76
C PRO A 285 -3.24 -1.26 32.09
N GLU A 286 -2.11 -0.61 32.37
CA GLU A 286 -1.42 -0.77 33.64
C GLU A 286 -2.41 -0.48 34.75
N MET A 287 -2.63 -1.47 35.63
CA MET A 287 -3.44 -1.24 36.82
C MET A 287 -2.77 -0.16 37.66
N PRO A 288 -3.54 0.80 38.21
CA PRO A 288 -2.98 1.75 39.17
C PRO A 288 -2.27 0.96 40.29
N LYS A 289 -1.05 1.32 40.61
CA LYS A 289 -0.38 0.84 41.78
C LYS A 289 -1.11 1.50 42.95
N ASP A 290 -1.80 0.70 43.75
CA ASP A 290 -2.28 1.14 45.06
C ASP A 290 -1.07 1.53 45.89
N ASP A 291 -0.96 2.82 46.24
CA ASP A 291 -0.02 3.37 47.23
C ASP A 291 -0.50 3.11 48.66
#